data_3304de250259186c6ee8586338f09f22
#
_entry.id   3304de250259186c6ee8586338f09f22
#
_cell.length_a   1.000
_cell.length_b   1.000
_cell.length_c   1.000
_cell.angle_alpha   90.00
_cell.angle_beta   90.00
_cell.angle_gamma   90.00
#
_symmetry.space_group_name_H-M   'P 1'
#
loop_
_entity.id
_entity.type
_entity.pdbx_description
1 polymer ?
#
loop_
_entity_poly.entity_id
_entity_poly.type
_entity_poly.pdbx_seq_one_letter_code
_entity_poly.pdbx_strand_id
1 'polypeptide(L)' 'MQKVICKKVYDTDASKLVKKVTFGTFGNADGWEECLFETESGHFFLYVNGGADSKYPHEDIKRISAEKAKSFV' A
#
# COMPACT_ATOMS: atom_id res chain seq x y z
N MET A 1 -8.02 -4.26 5.14
CA MET A 1 -8.57 -3.15 4.35
C MET A 1 -8.87 -3.61 2.94
N GLN A 2 -9.88 -3.06 2.33
CA GLN A 2 -10.37 -3.48 1.02
C GLN A 2 -10.80 -2.25 0.23
N LYS A 3 -10.49 -2.23 -1.07
CA LYS A 3 -10.90 -1.12 -1.95
C LYS A 3 -11.21 -1.67 -3.34
N VAL A 4 -12.25 -1.16 -3.96
CA VAL A 4 -12.62 -1.49 -5.34
C VAL A 4 -12.04 -0.43 -6.28
N ILE A 5 -11.22 -0.85 -7.23
CA ILE A 5 -10.62 0.02 -8.25
C ILE A 5 -10.82 -0.63 -9.61
N CYS A 6 -11.44 0.06 -10.55
CA CYS A 6 -11.68 -0.43 -11.91
C CYS A 6 -12.37 -1.81 -11.91
N LYS A 7 -13.40 -1.98 -11.08
CA LYS A 7 -14.18 -3.21 -10.94
C LYS A 7 -13.40 -4.39 -10.34
N LYS A 8 -12.20 -4.15 -9.80
CA LYS A 8 -11.40 -5.16 -9.10
C LYS A 8 -11.33 -4.83 -7.63
N VAL A 9 -11.46 -5.85 -6.80
CA VAL A 9 -11.35 -5.70 -5.35
C VAL A 9 -9.90 -5.94 -4.94
N TYR A 10 -9.31 -4.96 -4.27
CA TYR A 10 -7.97 -5.06 -3.70
C TYR A 10 -8.11 -5.17 -2.19
N ASP A 11 -7.73 -6.33 -1.65
CA ASP A 11 -7.92 -6.66 -0.23
C ASP A 11 -6.59 -7.07 0.38
N THR A 12 -6.14 -6.35 1.40
CA THR A 12 -4.88 -6.64 2.08
C THR A 12 -4.90 -7.99 2.78
N ASP A 13 -6.05 -8.45 3.24
CA ASP A 13 -6.18 -9.74 3.91
C ASP A 13 -6.13 -10.92 2.95
N ALA A 14 -6.53 -10.72 1.69
CA ALA A 14 -6.54 -11.76 0.66
C ALA A 14 -5.29 -11.73 -0.23
N SER A 15 -4.36 -10.81 0.02
CA SER A 15 -3.19 -10.60 -0.82
C SER A 15 -1.91 -10.90 -0.05
N LYS A 16 -0.83 -11.16 -0.81
CA LYS A 16 0.47 -11.46 -0.21
C LYS A 16 1.27 -10.16 -0.03
N LEU A 17 1.78 -9.95 1.18
CA LEU A 17 2.71 -8.85 1.44
C LEU A 17 4.06 -9.16 0.81
N VAL A 18 4.49 -8.32 -0.13
CA VAL A 18 5.78 -8.48 -0.81
C VAL A 18 6.87 -7.68 -0.12
N LYS A 19 6.57 -6.42 0.24
CA LYS A 19 7.54 -5.56 0.90
C LYS A 19 6.82 -4.49 1.71
N LYS A 20 7.42 -4.12 2.83
CA LYS A 20 6.94 -3.03 3.68
C LYS A 20 8.07 -2.01 3.86
N VAL A 21 7.73 -0.74 3.64
CA VAL A 21 8.66 0.38 3.82
C VAL A 21 8.04 1.35 4.82
N THR A 22 8.82 1.78 5.81
CA THR A 22 8.36 2.75 6.80
C THR A 22 9.28 3.97 6.78
N PHE A 23 8.69 5.13 7.00
CA PHE A 23 9.41 6.41 7.05
C PHE A 23 9.03 7.13 8.33
N GLY A 24 10.06 7.69 9.01
CA GLY A 24 9.86 8.31 10.31
C GLY A 24 9.51 7.29 11.39
N THR A 25 9.05 7.77 12.53
CA THR A 25 8.63 6.92 13.64
C THR A 25 7.14 6.67 13.53
N PHE A 26 6.74 5.42 13.42
CA PHE A 26 5.32 5.07 13.40
C PHE A 26 4.65 5.54 14.68
N GLY A 27 3.54 6.22 14.52
CA GLY A 27 2.84 6.85 15.65
C GLY A 27 3.06 8.36 15.74
N ASN A 28 4.11 8.89 15.12
CA ASN A 28 4.29 10.33 14.97
C ASN A 28 3.40 10.86 13.85
N ALA A 29 2.99 12.12 13.96
CA ALA A 29 2.08 12.73 13.00
C ALA A 29 2.69 12.80 11.58
N ASP A 30 4.01 12.84 11.46
CA ASP A 30 4.72 12.89 10.18
C ASP A 30 5.25 11.54 9.70
N GLY A 31 5.10 10.47 10.48
CA GLY A 31 5.50 9.13 10.08
C GLY A 31 4.48 8.48 9.15
N TRP A 32 4.95 7.64 8.23
CA TRP A 32 4.07 6.94 7.28
C TRP A 32 4.69 5.62 6.83
N GLU A 33 3.87 4.76 6.22
CA GLU A 33 4.31 3.46 5.72
C GLU A 33 3.69 3.15 4.36
N GLU A 34 4.41 2.36 3.57
CA GLU A 34 3.94 1.82 2.29
C GLU A 34 4.13 0.31 2.31
N CYS A 35 3.08 -0.44 1.99
CA CYS A 35 3.12 -1.90 1.91
C CYS A 35 2.78 -2.33 0.50
N LEU A 36 3.69 -3.07 -0.14
CA LEU A 36 3.46 -3.62 -1.47
C LEU A 36 2.83 -4.99 -1.34
N PHE A 37 1.66 -5.16 -1.95
CA PHE A 37 0.93 -6.42 -1.96
C PHE A 37 0.80 -6.96 -3.38
N GLU A 38 0.75 -8.27 -3.49
CA GLU A 38 0.46 -8.98 -4.75
C GLU A 38 -0.84 -9.77 -4.59
N THR A 39 -1.78 -9.59 -5.52
CA THR A 39 -3.03 -10.35 -5.51
C THR A 39 -2.83 -11.74 -6.10
N GLU A 40 -3.80 -12.63 -5.89
CA GLU A 40 -3.77 -13.98 -6.45
C GLU A 40 -3.73 -13.97 -7.99
N SER A 41 -4.28 -12.95 -8.60
CA SER A 41 -4.27 -12.81 -10.07
C SER A 41 -3.00 -12.15 -10.62
N GLY A 42 -2.00 -11.89 -9.78
CA GLY A 42 -0.73 -11.34 -10.20
C GLY A 42 -0.71 -9.82 -10.37
N HIS A 43 -1.68 -9.12 -9.82
CA HIS A 43 -1.72 -7.66 -9.81
C HIS A 43 -1.07 -7.12 -8.55
N PHE A 44 -0.52 -5.92 -8.64
CA PHE A 44 0.15 -5.27 -7.50
C PHE A 44 -0.60 -4.03 -7.06
N PHE A 45 -0.57 -3.77 -5.77
CA PHE A 45 -1.10 -2.54 -5.22
C PHE A 45 -0.30 -2.13 -3.99
N LEU A 46 -0.38 -0.84 -3.64
CA LEU A 46 0.23 -0.30 -2.43
C LEU A 46 -0.85 0.01 -1.41
N TYR A 47 -0.68 -0.51 -0.22
CA TYR A 47 -1.42 -0.03 0.94
C TYR A 47 -0.55 1.03 1.63
N VAL A 48 -1.13 2.20 1.86
CA VAL A 48 -0.42 3.34 2.46
C VAL A 48 -1.16 3.84 3.68
N ASN A 49 -0.42 4.26 4.68
CA ASN A 49 -0.99 4.79 5.91
C ASN A 49 0.05 5.67 6.61
N GLY A 50 -0.41 6.65 7.38
CA GLY A 50 0.49 7.52 8.12
C GLY A 50 -0.25 8.44 9.07
N GLY A 51 0.51 9.33 9.71
CA GLY A 51 -0.05 10.34 10.59
C GLY A 51 -0.70 11.49 9.84
N ALA A 52 -1.39 12.36 10.55
CA ALA A 52 -2.16 13.46 9.96
C ALA A 52 -1.30 14.45 9.17
N ASP A 53 -0.03 14.61 9.55
CA ASP A 53 0.90 15.54 8.91
C ASP A 53 1.86 14.83 7.95
N SER A 54 1.64 13.55 7.66
CA SER A 54 2.49 12.76 6.78
C SER A 54 2.06 12.88 5.33
N LYS A 55 2.86 12.27 4.44
CA LYS A 55 2.52 12.12 3.02
C LYS A 55 1.19 11.39 2.81
N TYR A 56 0.83 10.50 3.74
CA TYR A 56 -0.40 9.73 3.69
C TYR A 56 -1.24 9.99 4.95
N PRO A 57 -1.98 11.11 5.02
CA PRO A 57 -2.75 11.44 6.23
C PRO A 57 -3.92 10.48 6.49
N HIS A 58 -4.31 9.69 5.49
CA HIS A 58 -5.35 8.67 5.61
C HIS A 58 -4.86 7.37 5.00
N GLU A 59 -5.32 6.23 5.54
CA GLU A 59 -5.03 4.96 4.89
C GLU A 59 -5.70 4.90 3.52
N ASP A 60 -5.02 4.29 2.55
CA ASP A 60 -5.52 4.16 1.19
C ASP A 60 -4.86 2.97 0.50
N ILE A 61 -5.46 2.54 -0.59
CA ILE A 61 -4.92 1.52 -1.48
C ILE A 61 -4.76 2.15 -2.86
N LYS A 62 -3.56 2.02 -3.44
CA LYS A 62 -3.25 2.57 -4.76
C LYS A 62 -2.81 1.44 -5.68
N ARG A 63 -3.46 1.32 -6.83
CA ARG A 63 -3.06 0.36 -7.85
C ARG A 63 -1.74 0.81 -8.49
N ILE A 64 -0.81 -0.14 -8.67
CA ILE A 64 0.44 0.13 -9.37
C ILE A 64 0.68 -0.95 -10.42
N SER A 65 1.49 -0.62 -11.44
CA SER A 65 1.88 -1.59 -12.45
C SER A 65 2.95 -2.55 -11.92
N ALA A 66 3.10 -3.71 -12.58
CA ALA A 66 4.15 -4.66 -12.23
C ALA A 66 5.54 -4.05 -12.36
N GLU A 67 5.71 -3.16 -13.33
CA GLU A 67 6.98 -2.46 -13.54
C GLU A 67 7.32 -1.56 -12.36
N LYS A 68 6.35 -0.79 -11.86
CA LYS A 68 6.54 0.03 -10.67
C LYS A 68 6.76 -0.82 -9.43
N ALA A 69 6.10 -1.96 -9.34
CA ALA A 69 6.29 -2.88 -8.22
C ALA A 69 7.73 -3.40 -8.18
N LYS A 70 8.31 -3.71 -9.33
CA LYS A 70 9.71 -4.13 -9.40
C LYS A 70 10.66 -3.03 -8.96
N SER A 71 10.36 -1.78 -9.30
CA SER A 71 11.16 -0.64 -8.88
C SER A 71 11.04 -0.37 -7.38
N PHE A 72 9.91 -0.71 -6.80
CA PHE A 72 9.66 -0.53 -5.37
C PHE A 72 10.44 -1.51 -4.50
N VAL A 73 10.63 -2.72 -4.99
CA VAL A 73 11.31 -3.80 -4.23
C VAL A 73 12.84 -3.64 -4.22
#